data_f513fc5940e127018fc869031e915c7c
#
_entry.id   f513fc5940e127018fc869031e915c7c
#
_cell.length_a   1.000
_cell.length_b   1.000
_cell.length_c   1.000
_cell.angle_alpha   90.00
_cell.angle_beta   90.00
_cell.angle_gamma   90.00
#
_symmetry.space_group_name_H-M   'P 1'
#
loop_
_entity.id
_entity.type
_entity.pdbx_description
1 polymer ?
#
loop_
_entity_poly.entity_id
_entity_poly.type
_entity_poly.pdbx_seq_one_letter_code
_entity_poly.pdbx_strand_id
1 'polypeptide(L)'
;MIERDVFVRRLDGLLEVEGVSDWGPNGLQVQGVAEIERVVTGVTASLELIEAARDRGAQALVVHHGIFWGHQSPVLVGSLLKRVRALLDAGITLCGYHLPLDRHPDVGNNAPALRELGCTDLEPFAHAKGVSVGWKGRFETPITPDDLLSRIRDVYGVKAPTAFLDGPAEIRTLGLVSGAAQGELSTAVGEGLDAFMTGEVSEYNFHLAKEEGIHHVSIGHHASERIGPRCLARWIGENLGVEAEFIDVPNPI
;
A
#
# COMPACT_ATOMS: atom_id res chain seq x y z
N MET A 1 3.18 -19.45 17.84
CA MET A 1 2.26 -18.71 18.75
C MET A 1 2.98 -17.52 19.34
N ILE A 2 2.37 -16.33 19.33
CA ILE A 2 2.88 -15.08 19.91
C ILE A 2 1.72 -14.41 20.68
N GLU A 3 2.04 -13.75 21.80
CA GLU A 3 1.06 -12.92 22.52
C GLU A 3 0.67 -11.70 21.64
N ARG A 4 -0.64 -11.37 21.57
CA ARG A 4 -1.20 -10.29 20.76
C ARG A 4 -0.50 -8.94 20.99
N ASP A 5 -0.30 -8.54 22.26
CA ASP A 5 0.28 -7.24 22.55
C ASP A 5 1.77 -7.17 22.20
N VAL A 6 2.47 -8.31 22.25
CA VAL A 6 3.83 -8.44 21.70
C VAL A 6 3.82 -8.33 20.18
N PHE A 7 2.88 -9.02 19.50
CA PHE A 7 2.71 -8.95 18.06
C PHE A 7 2.49 -7.51 17.58
N VAL A 8 1.55 -6.80 18.21
CA VAL A 8 1.25 -5.39 17.87
C VAL A 8 2.48 -4.53 18.06
N ARG A 9 3.16 -4.59 19.23
CA ARG A 9 4.39 -3.82 19.45
C ARG A 9 5.50 -4.11 18.44
N ARG A 10 5.63 -5.34 17.99
CA ARG A 10 6.63 -5.71 16.97
C ARG A 10 6.32 -5.07 15.61
N LEU A 11 5.04 -5.01 15.21
CA LEU A 11 4.61 -4.34 13.98
C LEU A 11 4.71 -2.81 14.10
N ASP A 12 4.28 -2.25 15.23
CA ASP A 12 4.39 -0.80 15.49
C ASP A 12 5.86 -0.34 15.45
N GLY A 13 6.76 -1.15 16.02
CA GLY A 13 8.20 -0.88 15.98
C GLY A 13 8.82 -1.05 14.60
N LEU A 14 8.41 -2.08 13.83
CA LEU A 14 8.85 -2.26 12.44
C LEU A 14 8.47 -1.06 11.58
N LEU A 15 7.21 -0.66 11.64
CA LEU A 15 6.64 0.37 10.79
C LEU A 15 6.87 1.80 11.32
N GLU A 16 7.54 1.93 12.46
CA GLU A 16 7.86 3.23 13.09
C GLU A 16 6.62 4.12 13.21
N VAL A 17 5.55 3.57 13.79
CA VAL A 17 4.24 4.22 13.87
C VAL A 17 4.24 5.46 14.75
N GLU A 18 5.12 5.48 15.77
CA GLU A 18 5.20 6.57 16.75
C GLU A 18 5.54 7.90 16.06
N GLY A 19 4.71 8.92 16.31
CA GLY A 19 4.91 10.25 15.74
C GLY A 19 4.42 10.44 14.30
N VAL A 20 3.90 9.41 13.65
CA VAL A 20 3.31 9.53 12.31
C VAL A 20 1.88 10.04 12.41
N SER A 21 1.62 11.26 11.90
CA SER A 21 0.26 11.76 11.72
C SER A 21 -0.38 11.11 10.50
N ASP A 22 -1.64 10.67 10.62
CA ASP A 22 -2.37 9.99 9.54
C ASP A 22 -3.86 10.38 9.55
N TRP A 23 -4.64 9.92 8.56
CA TRP A 23 -6.09 10.13 8.46
C TRP A 23 -6.89 9.16 9.33
N GLY A 24 -6.29 8.11 9.83
CA GLY A 24 -6.87 7.12 10.74
C GLY A 24 -5.82 6.60 11.73
N PRO A 25 -6.24 5.82 12.74
CA PRO A 25 -5.31 5.25 13.70
C PRO A 25 -4.47 4.15 13.05
N ASN A 26 -3.15 4.22 13.20
CA ASN A 26 -2.23 3.14 12.86
C ASN A 26 -2.06 2.20 14.07
N GLY A 27 -1.85 0.91 13.80
CA GLY A 27 -1.73 -0.12 14.83
C GLY A 27 -3.05 -0.82 15.14
N LEU A 28 -3.23 -1.23 16.39
CA LEU A 28 -4.41 -1.96 16.87
C LEU A 28 -5.70 -1.15 16.73
N GLN A 29 -6.68 -1.70 16.03
CA GLN A 29 -8.00 -1.10 15.86
C GLN A 29 -9.13 -1.87 16.53
N VAL A 30 -9.08 -3.21 16.53
CA VAL A 30 -10.03 -4.08 17.23
C VAL A 30 -9.26 -5.17 17.94
N GLN A 31 -9.52 -5.30 19.23
CA GLN A 31 -8.91 -6.32 20.06
C GLN A 31 -9.62 -7.66 19.90
N GLY A 32 -8.87 -8.71 19.54
CA GLY A 32 -9.31 -10.10 19.48
C GLY A 32 -8.72 -10.96 20.61
N VAL A 33 -8.48 -12.24 20.32
CA VAL A 33 -7.91 -13.20 21.29
C VAL A 33 -6.50 -12.83 21.72
N ALA A 34 -6.05 -13.40 22.84
CA ALA A 34 -4.76 -13.04 23.44
C ALA A 34 -3.54 -13.66 22.74
N GLU A 35 -3.73 -14.77 22.03
CA GLU A 35 -2.65 -15.51 21.39
C GLU A 35 -2.88 -15.62 19.88
N ILE A 36 -1.82 -15.44 19.09
CA ILE A 36 -1.85 -15.44 17.63
C ILE A 36 -0.92 -16.54 17.12
N GLU A 37 -1.43 -17.39 16.28
CA GLU A 37 -0.70 -18.43 15.54
C GLU A 37 -0.77 -18.23 14.04
N ARG A 38 -1.92 -17.68 13.56
CA ARG A 38 -2.16 -17.43 12.15
C ARG A 38 -2.60 -16.00 11.90
N VAL A 39 -1.99 -15.39 10.91
CA VAL A 39 -2.21 -14.01 10.49
C VAL A 39 -2.63 -13.98 9.01
N VAL A 40 -3.64 -13.19 8.71
CA VAL A 40 -3.95 -12.81 7.34
C VAL A 40 -3.56 -11.35 7.14
N THR A 41 -2.96 -11.02 6.01
CA THR A 41 -2.77 -9.64 5.58
C THR A 41 -3.62 -9.36 4.34
N GLY A 42 -3.95 -8.08 4.12
CA GLY A 42 -4.71 -7.64 2.95
C GLY A 42 -4.70 -6.13 2.78
N VAL A 43 -5.29 -5.62 1.72
CA VAL A 43 -5.30 -4.18 1.46
C VAL A 43 -6.35 -3.49 2.33
N THR A 44 -7.61 -3.84 2.21
CA THR A 44 -8.72 -3.14 2.87
C THR A 44 -9.48 -4.06 3.79
N ALA A 45 -9.76 -3.64 5.04
CA ALA A 45 -10.62 -4.35 6.00
C ALA A 45 -12.09 -4.38 5.53
N SER A 46 -12.34 -5.01 4.39
CA SER A 46 -13.68 -5.30 3.89
C SER A 46 -14.34 -6.43 4.68
N LEU A 47 -15.67 -6.54 4.63
CA LEU A 47 -16.36 -7.68 5.24
C LEU A 47 -15.89 -9.00 4.63
N GLU A 48 -15.71 -9.03 3.31
CA GLU A 48 -15.22 -10.21 2.57
C GLU A 48 -13.83 -10.66 3.05
N LEU A 49 -12.89 -9.72 3.24
CA LEU A 49 -11.55 -10.06 3.75
C LEU A 49 -11.61 -10.55 5.20
N ILE A 50 -12.46 -9.95 6.04
CA ILE A 50 -12.66 -10.40 7.44
C ILE A 50 -13.23 -11.82 7.48
N GLU A 51 -14.21 -12.12 6.64
CA GLU A 51 -14.80 -13.45 6.52
C GLU A 51 -13.77 -14.47 5.97
N ALA A 52 -12.99 -14.09 4.98
CA ALA A 52 -11.90 -14.93 4.47
C ALA A 52 -10.85 -15.23 5.55
N ALA A 53 -10.47 -14.24 6.37
CA ALA A 53 -9.56 -14.43 7.50
C ALA A 53 -10.14 -15.37 8.55
N ARG A 54 -11.43 -15.22 8.90
CA ARG A 54 -12.15 -16.14 9.79
C ARG A 54 -12.12 -17.58 9.26
N ASP A 55 -12.43 -17.75 7.98
CA ASP A 55 -12.51 -19.08 7.34
C ASP A 55 -11.13 -19.77 7.24
N ARG A 56 -10.05 -18.99 7.31
CA ARG A 56 -8.66 -19.48 7.45
C ARG A 56 -8.26 -19.75 8.91
N GLY A 57 -9.13 -19.46 9.88
CA GLY A 57 -8.85 -19.60 11.31
C GLY A 57 -7.79 -18.61 11.81
N ALA A 58 -7.69 -17.42 11.20
CA ALA A 58 -6.74 -16.40 11.62
C ALA A 58 -7.17 -15.75 12.94
N GLN A 59 -6.20 -15.48 13.82
CA GLN A 59 -6.40 -14.72 15.05
C GLN A 59 -6.05 -13.22 14.87
N ALA A 60 -5.33 -12.88 13.80
CA ALA A 60 -5.05 -11.49 13.45
C ALA A 60 -5.26 -11.22 11.96
N LEU A 61 -5.80 -10.05 11.66
CA LEU A 61 -5.93 -9.46 10.34
C LEU A 61 -5.14 -8.15 10.32
N VAL A 62 -4.14 -8.05 9.46
CA VAL A 62 -3.31 -6.84 9.29
C VAL A 62 -3.58 -6.25 7.92
N VAL A 63 -4.01 -5.00 7.87
CA VAL A 63 -4.43 -4.34 6.63
C VAL A 63 -3.75 -3.00 6.43
N HIS A 64 -3.74 -2.56 5.19
CA HIS A 64 -3.37 -1.19 4.84
C HIS A 64 -4.50 -0.22 5.19
N HIS A 65 -5.70 -0.47 4.71
CA HIS A 65 -6.88 0.32 5.04
C HIS A 65 -7.70 -0.31 6.17
N GLY A 66 -7.59 0.26 7.36
CA GLY A 66 -8.39 -0.11 8.51
C GLY A 66 -9.86 0.30 8.41
N ILE A 67 -10.57 0.22 9.54
CA ILE A 67 -12.01 0.51 9.59
C ILE A 67 -12.36 1.87 10.21
N PHE A 68 -11.38 2.57 10.78
CA PHE A 68 -11.60 3.88 11.41
C PHE A 68 -10.84 4.98 10.67
N TRP A 69 -11.58 6.00 10.24
CA TRP A 69 -11.04 7.14 9.50
C TRP A 69 -11.53 8.45 10.12
N GLY A 70 -10.66 9.44 10.28
CA GLY A 70 -10.95 10.69 10.94
C GLY A 70 -12.08 11.53 10.31
N HIS A 71 -12.40 11.29 9.04
CA HIS A 71 -13.51 11.95 8.33
C HIS A 71 -14.83 11.19 8.42
N GLN A 72 -14.85 9.98 9.03
CA GLN A 72 -16.05 9.16 9.14
C GLN A 72 -16.63 9.21 10.57
N SER A 73 -17.95 9.05 10.67
CA SER A 73 -18.61 8.94 11.95
C SER A 73 -18.19 7.63 12.65
N PRO A 74 -17.82 7.68 13.95
CA PRO A 74 -17.49 6.48 14.73
C PRO A 74 -18.72 5.69 15.20
N VAL A 75 -19.92 6.09 14.78
CA VAL A 75 -21.17 5.42 15.16
C VAL A 75 -21.25 4.06 14.48
N LEU A 76 -21.40 3.00 15.28
CA LEU A 76 -21.47 1.62 14.81
C LEU A 76 -22.82 1.31 14.17
N VAL A 77 -22.96 1.63 12.90
CA VAL A 77 -24.15 1.35 12.06
C VAL A 77 -23.70 0.84 10.68
N GLY A 78 -24.60 0.25 9.93
CA GLY A 78 -24.39 -0.13 8.53
C GLY A 78 -23.18 -1.08 8.34
N SER A 79 -22.29 -0.75 7.40
CA SER A 79 -21.11 -1.55 7.06
C SER A 79 -20.08 -1.60 8.19
N LEU A 80 -19.88 -0.50 8.91
CA LEU A 80 -18.96 -0.46 10.05
C LEU A 80 -19.39 -1.44 11.15
N LEU A 81 -20.69 -1.42 11.53
CA LEU A 81 -21.22 -2.39 12.50
C LEU A 81 -21.03 -3.85 12.04
N LYS A 82 -21.26 -4.12 10.75
CA LYS A 82 -21.09 -5.48 10.22
C LYS A 82 -19.64 -5.96 10.34
N ARG A 83 -18.69 -5.11 9.98
CA ARG A 83 -17.23 -5.42 10.06
C ARG A 83 -16.78 -5.62 11.50
N VAL A 84 -17.14 -4.70 12.41
CA VAL A 84 -16.80 -4.82 13.84
C VAL A 84 -17.39 -6.08 14.45
N ARG A 85 -18.67 -6.39 14.18
CA ARG A 85 -19.31 -7.60 14.67
C ARG A 85 -18.60 -8.85 14.16
N ALA A 86 -18.29 -8.94 12.87
CA ALA A 86 -17.59 -10.11 12.30
C ALA A 86 -16.23 -10.34 12.94
N LEU A 87 -15.47 -9.26 13.22
CA LEU A 87 -14.18 -9.35 13.94
C LEU A 87 -14.35 -9.85 15.37
N LEU A 88 -15.32 -9.28 16.12
CA LEU A 88 -15.57 -9.65 17.50
C LEU A 88 -16.09 -11.10 17.64
N ASP A 89 -17.04 -11.49 16.78
CA ASP A 89 -17.62 -12.84 16.79
C ASP A 89 -16.55 -13.91 16.45
N ALA A 90 -15.59 -13.57 15.60
CA ALA A 90 -14.48 -14.45 15.23
C ALA A 90 -13.28 -14.35 16.18
N GLY A 91 -13.24 -13.41 17.11
CA GLY A 91 -12.10 -13.17 17.99
C GLY A 91 -10.85 -12.67 17.27
N ILE A 92 -11.00 -12.04 16.07
CA ILE A 92 -9.88 -11.59 15.25
C ILE A 92 -9.40 -10.21 15.71
N THR A 93 -8.10 -10.10 15.97
CA THR A 93 -7.41 -8.81 16.17
C THR A 93 -7.27 -8.11 14.83
N LEU A 94 -7.75 -6.88 14.71
CA LEU A 94 -7.51 -6.03 13.53
C LEU A 94 -6.43 -5.01 13.82
N CYS A 95 -5.40 -4.99 12.98
CA CYS A 95 -4.41 -3.91 12.92
C CYS A 95 -4.46 -3.25 11.54
N GLY A 96 -4.42 -1.91 11.50
CA GLY A 96 -4.34 -1.13 10.26
C GLY A 96 -3.05 -0.30 10.24
N TYR A 97 -2.34 -0.29 9.10
CA TYR A 97 -1.13 0.50 8.91
C TYR A 97 -1.17 1.17 7.55
N HIS A 98 -1.44 2.47 7.52
CA HIS A 98 -1.61 3.25 6.31
C HIS A 98 -0.29 3.91 5.89
N LEU A 99 -0.06 5.20 6.13
CA LEU A 99 1.18 5.88 5.72
C LEU A 99 2.48 5.23 6.26
N PRO A 100 2.50 4.64 7.48
CA PRO A 100 3.67 3.89 7.93
C PRO A 100 4.05 2.74 7.01
N LEU A 101 3.06 2.05 6.41
CA LEU A 101 3.33 0.98 5.45
C LEU A 101 3.76 1.54 4.10
N ASP A 102 3.14 2.63 3.59
CA ASP A 102 3.53 3.22 2.31
C ASP A 102 5.00 3.64 2.26
N ARG A 103 5.47 4.26 3.35
CA ARG A 103 6.82 4.81 3.43
C ARG A 103 7.91 3.80 3.73
N HIS A 104 7.58 2.59 4.22
CA HIS A 104 8.58 1.65 4.71
C HIS A 104 9.49 1.15 3.57
N PRO A 105 10.84 1.20 3.73
CA PRO A 105 11.76 0.88 2.65
C PRO A 105 11.74 -0.60 2.24
N ASP A 106 11.46 -1.53 3.17
CA ASP A 106 11.62 -2.97 2.91
C ASP A 106 10.31 -3.74 2.82
N VAL A 107 9.26 -3.32 3.53
CA VAL A 107 7.97 -3.99 3.52
C VAL A 107 6.82 -3.10 3.03
N GLY A 108 7.14 -1.90 2.52
CA GLY A 108 6.14 -0.92 2.09
C GLY A 108 5.53 -1.19 0.72
N ASN A 109 4.59 -0.33 0.33
CA ASN A 109 3.95 -0.38 -0.98
C ASN A 109 4.88 0.13 -2.09
N ASN A 110 5.72 1.13 -1.83
CA ASN A 110 6.39 1.90 -2.86
C ASN A 110 7.84 1.46 -3.12
N ALA A 111 8.71 1.43 -2.12
CA ALA A 111 10.13 1.08 -2.32
C ALA A 111 10.33 -0.37 -2.81
N PRO A 112 9.68 -1.41 -2.23
CA PRO A 112 9.78 -2.77 -2.76
C PRO A 112 9.29 -2.86 -4.20
N ALA A 113 8.19 -2.17 -4.54
CA ALA A 113 7.67 -2.15 -5.90
C ALA A 113 8.65 -1.54 -6.90
N LEU A 114 9.31 -0.43 -6.57
CA LEU A 114 10.36 0.16 -7.42
C LEU A 114 11.51 -0.81 -7.64
N ARG A 115 11.92 -1.59 -6.61
CA ARG A 115 12.95 -2.63 -6.78
C ARG A 115 12.47 -3.75 -7.72
N GLU A 116 11.23 -4.22 -7.56
CA GLU A 116 10.63 -5.22 -8.45
C GLU A 116 10.52 -4.72 -9.90
N LEU A 117 10.30 -3.41 -10.11
CA LEU A 117 10.33 -2.75 -11.42
C LEU A 117 11.75 -2.59 -11.99
N GLY A 118 12.80 -2.83 -11.18
CA GLY A 118 14.20 -2.76 -11.58
C GLY A 118 14.88 -1.41 -11.33
N CYS A 119 14.32 -0.59 -10.45
CA CYS A 119 14.96 0.65 -10.00
C CYS A 119 15.99 0.39 -8.92
N THR A 120 17.05 1.18 -8.95
CA THR A 120 18.12 1.28 -7.93
C THR A 120 18.17 2.70 -7.38
N ASP A 121 19.10 2.97 -6.43
CA ASP A 121 19.32 4.30 -5.84
C ASP A 121 18.02 4.93 -5.34
N LEU A 122 17.27 4.18 -4.52
CA LEU A 122 15.97 4.61 -4.05
C LEU A 122 16.09 5.73 -3.01
N GLU A 123 15.30 6.78 -3.19
CA GLU A 123 15.19 7.92 -2.28
C GLU A 123 13.72 8.19 -1.91
N PRO A 124 13.45 8.68 -0.67
CA PRO A 124 12.12 9.15 -0.31
C PRO A 124 11.61 10.24 -1.25
N PHE A 125 10.31 10.18 -1.58
CA PHE A 125 9.67 11.06 -2.55
C PHE A 125 8.26 11.42 -2.06
N ALA A 126 7.78 12.60 -2.44
CA ALA A 126 6.47 13.14 -2.06
C ALA A 126 6.21 13.13 -0.53
N HIS A 127 5.39 14.04 -0.04
CA HIS A 127 5.14 14.16 1.39
C HIS A 127 3.65 14.35 1.69
N ALA A 128 3.14 13.56 2.65
CA ALA A 128 1.83 13.76 3.24
C ALA A 128 1.94 13.73 4.77
N LYS A 129 1.19 14.61 5.44
CA LYS A 129 1.15 14.67 6.91
C LYS A 129 2.55 14.83 7.57
N GLY A 130 3.52 15.41 6.85
CA GLY A 130 4.87 15.67 7.35
C GLY A 130 5.85 14.50 7.21
N VAL A 131 5.45 13.40 6.58
CA VAL A 131 6.32 12.25 6.26
C VAL A 131 6.36 12.01 4.76
N SER A 132 7.46 11.44 4.26
CA SER A 132 7.49 10.96 2.88
C SER A 132 6.58 9.74 2.76
N VAL A 133 5.80 9.66 1.67
CA VAL A 133 4.84 8.59 1.44
C VAL A 133 5.15 7.78 0.19
N GLY A 134 5.94 8.35 -0.70
CA GLY A 134 6.40 7.71 -1.93
C GLY A 134 7.91 7.49 -1.94
N TRP A 135 8.35 6.87 -3.01
CA TRP A 135 9.76 6.65 -3.32
C TRP A 135 10.02 6.99 -4.78
N LYS A 136 11.23 7.40 -5.09
CA LYS A 136 11.74 7.55 -6.44
C LYS A 136 13.02 6.73 -6.59
N GLY A 137 13.33 6.34 -7.81
CA GLY A 137 14.54 5.58 -8.09
C GLY A 137 14.96 5.76 -9.55
N ARG A 138 16.04 5.14 -9.92
CA ARG A 138 16.57 5.20 -11.28
C ARG A 138 16.82 3.81 -11.85
N PHE A 139 16.68 3.71 -13.14
CA PHE A 139 17.11 2.51 -13.88
C PHE A 139 18.60 2.62 -14.18
N GLU A 140 19.37 1.58 -13.87
CA GLU A 140 20.81 1.51 -14.18
C GLU A 140 21.05 1.65 -15.68
N THR A 141 20.25 0.95 -16.48
CA THR A 141 20.15 1.14 -17.93
C THR A 141 18.79 1.74 -18.24
N PRO A 142 18.72 2.87 -18.98
CA PRO A 142 17.44 3.47 -19.37
C PRO A 142 16.54 2.47 -20.08
N ILE A 143 15.25 2.59 -19.86
CA ILE A 143 14.23 1.71 -20.45
C ILE A 143 13.27 2.51 -21.33
N THR A 144 12.57 1.83 -22.23
CA THR A 144 11.51 2.44 -23.02
C THR A 144 10.19 2.52 -22.25
N PRO A 145 9.21 3.37 -22.65
CA PRO A 145 7.86 3.37 -22.07
C PRO A 145 7.18 2.01 -22.19
N ASP A 146 7.37 1.27 -23.29
CA ASP A 146 6.80 -0.06 -23.48
C ASP A 146 7.41 -1.08 -22.50
N ASP A 147 8.73 -1.00 -22.23
CA ASP A 147 9.38 -1.82 -21.21
C ASP A 147 8.83 -1.51 -19.81
N LEU A 148 8.61 -0.23 -19.48
CA LEU A 148 7.98 0.16 -18.22
C LEU A 148 6.60 -0.45 -18.08
N LEU A 149 5.74 -0.33 -19.10
CA LEU A 149 4.40 -0.91 -19.09
C LEU A 149 4.43 -2.44 -19.00
N SER A 150 5.42 -3.10 -19.63
CA SER A 150 5.59 -4.55 -19.50
C SER A 150 5.94 -4.95 -18.06
N ARG A 151 6.92 -4.30 -17.45
CA ARG A 151 7.30 -4.54 -16.05
C ARG A 151 6.16 -4.28 -15.07
N ILE A 152 5.36 -3.22 -15.29
CA ILE A 152 4.15 -2.93 -14.50
C ILE A 152 3.15 -4.11 -14.58
N ARG A 153 2.91 -4.66 -15.78
CA ARG A 153 2.02 -5.82 -15.93
C ARG A 153 2.54 -7.04 -15.18
N ASP A 154 3.84 -7.29 -15.23
CA ASP A 154 4.47 -8.43 -14.56
C ASP A 154 4.43 -8.29 -13.03
N VAL A 155 4.75 -7.12 -12.50
CA VAL A 155 4.81 -6.86 -11.04
C VAL A 155 3.42 -6.82 -10.41
N TYR A 156 2.49 -6.12 -11.07
CA TYR A 156 1.16 -5.87 -10.49
C TYR A 156 0.05 -6.73 -11.05
N GLY A 157 0.28 -7.45 -12.14
CA GLY A 157 -0.77 -8.24 -12.81
C GLY A 157 -1.86 -7.39 -13.46
N VAL A 158 -1.62 -6.10 -13.66
CA VAL A 158 -2.59 -5.15 -14.25
C VAL A 158 -2.52 -5.23 -15.76
N LYS A 159 -3.63 -5.60 -16.40
CA LYS A 159 -3.67 -5.83 -17.87
C LYS A 159 -3.59 -4.55 -18.68
N ALA A 160 -4.27 -3.49 -18.23
CA ALA A 160 -4.41 -2.24 -18.96
C ALA A 160 -4.33 -1.03 -18.01
N PRO A 161 -3.12 -0.60 -17.63
CA PRO A 161 -2.96 0.63 -16.88
C PRO A 161 -3.38 1.84 -17.73
N THR A 162 -3.88 2.90 -17.10
CA THR A 162 -4.05 4.18 -17.77
C THR A 162 -2.68 4.85 -17.89
N ALA A 163 -2.24 5.15 -19.10
CA ALA A 163 -0.92 5.71 -19.33
C ALA A 163 -0.96 6.91 -20.30
N PHE A 164 -0.31 7.98 -19.91
CA PHE A 164 -0.01 9.15 -20.74
C PHE A 164 1.49 9.14 -21.00
N LEU A 165 1.89 8.86 -22.24
CA LEU A 165 3.28 8.56 -22.58
C LEU A 165 3.90 9.75 -23.33
N ASP A 166 3.83 10.94 -22.75
CA ASP A 166 4.30 12.20 -23.33
C ASP A 166 5.73 12.58 -22.89
N GLY A 167 6.39 11.75 -22.08
CA GLY A 167 7.76 11.95 -21.58
C GLY A 167 8.86 11.55 -22.57
N PRO A 168 10.12 11.47 -22.12
CA PRO A 168 11.26 11.15 -22.98
C PRO A 168 11.22 9.72 -23.52
N ALA A 169 11.87 9.50 -24.69
CA ALA A 169 11.94 8.15 -25.29
C ALA A 169 12.68 7.12 -24.42
N GLU A 170 13.58 7.58 -23.56
CA GLU A 170 14.32 6.77 -22.59
C GLU A 170 14.00 7.23 -21.17
N ILE A 171 13.46 6.35 -20.35
CA ILE A 171 13.14 6.57 -18.94
C ILE A 171 14.35 6.18 -18.09
N ARG A 172 14.88 7.13 -17.32
CA ARG A 172 15.99 6.95 -16.37
C ARG A 172 15.52 7.01 -14.93
N THR A 173 14.49 7.79 -14.66
CA THR A 173 13.97 8.06 -13.32
C THR A 173 12.48 7.81 -13.24
N LEU A 174 12.04 7.18 -12.11
CA LEU A 174 10.65 6.85 -11.84
C LEU A 174 10.30 7.23 -10.40
N GLY A 175 9.24 8.04 -10.24
CA GLY A 175 8.59 8.27 -8.96
C GLY A 175 7.37 7.37 -8.79
N LEU A 176 7.14 6.88 -7.57
CA LEU A 176 5.99 6.04 -7.23
C LEU A 176 5.37 6.48 -5.91
N VAL A 177 4.07 6.72 -5.94
CA VAL A 177 3.22 6.87 -4.76
C VAL A 177 1.96 6.04 -4.98
N SER A 178 1.74 5.01 -4.16
CA SER A 178 0.55 4.14 -4.22
C SER A 178 -0.75 4.89 -3.89
N GLY A 179 -1.89 4.30 -4.21
CA GLY A 179 -3.22 4.83 -3.89
C GLY A 179 -3.61 6.09 -4.67
N ALA A 180 -4.30 7.00 -4.00
CA ALA A 180 -4.87 8.23 -4.58
C ALA A 180 -3.87 9.39 -4.55
N ALA A 181 -2.74 9.25 -5.21
CA ALA A 181 -1.66 10.25 -5.21
C ALA A 181 -1.45 10.93 -6.57
N GLN A 182 -2.48 11.02 -7.38
CA GLN A 182 -2.43 11.67 -8.69
C GLN A 182 -2.00 13.15 -8.65
N GLY A 183 -2.16 13.81 -7.49
CA GLY A 183 -1.67 15.19 -7.27
C GLY A 183 -0.16 15.31 -7.25
N GLU A 184 0.55 14.24 -6.90
CA GLU A 184 2.02 14.21 -6.80
C GLU A 184 2.72 14.20 -8.17
N LEU A 185 1.96 14.13 -9.28
CA LEU A 185 2.51 14.37 -10.61
C LEU A 185 3.24 15.73 -10.69
N SER A 186 2.68 16.76 -10.03
CA SER A 186 3.33 18.09 -9.97
C SER A 186 4.66 18.05 -9.21
N THR A 187 4.76 17.24 -8.17
CA THR A 187 6.01 17.02 -7.42
C THR A 187 7.04 16.32 -8.30
N ALA A 188 6.61 15.30 -9.06
CA ALA A 188 7.49 14.58 -9.99
C ALA A 188 8.04 15.49 -11.09
N VAL A 189 7.21 16.38 -11.67
CA VAL A 189 7.61 17.41 -12.60
C VAL A 189 8.63 18.35 -11.96
N GLY A 190 8.35 18.86 -10.76
CA GLY A 190 9.23 19.78 -10.04
C GLY A 190 10.61 19.18 -9.71
N GLU A 191 10.71 17.88 -9.58
CA GLU A 191 11.95 17.14 -9.36
C GLU A 191 12.63 16.67 -10.67
N GLY A 192 12.01 16.92 -11.82
CA GLY A 192 12.56 16.56 -13.14
C GLY A 192 12.59 15.05 -13.39
N LEU A 193 11.61 14.30 -12.90
CA LEU A 193 11.51 12.87 -13.15
C LEU A 193 11.01 12.60 -14.58
N ASP A 194 11.47 11.52 -15.19
CA ASP A 194 11.04 11.09 -16.53
C ASP A 194 9.64 10.43 -16.50
N ALA A 195 9.31 9.76 -15.39
CA ALA A 195 8.04 9.08 -15.22
C ALA A 195 7.52 9.16 -13.78
N PHE A 196 6.19 9.18 -13.64
CA PHE A 196 5.49 9.08 -12.36
C PHE A 196 4.40 8.02 -12.44
N MET A 197 4.33 7.17 -11.41
CA MET A 197 3.33 6.12 -11.29
C MET A 197 2.55 6.25 -9.98
N THR A 198 1.23 6.00 -10.04
CA THR A 198 0.33 6.02 -8.89
C THR A 198 -0.85 5.07 -9.09
N GLY A 199 -1.76 4.98 -8.11
CA GLY A 199 -2.96 4.15 -8.22
C GLY A 199 -4.06 4.84 -9.02
N GLU A 200 -4.32 6.12 -8.81
CA GLU A 200 -5.44 6.84 -9.40
C GLU A 200 -5.01 7.90 -10.43
N VAL A 201 -5.99 8.39 -11.21
CA VAL A 201 -5.81 9.46 -12.18
C VAL A 201 -6.98 10.43 -12.12
N SER A 202 -6.69 11.73 -12.31
CA SER A 202 -7.70 12.78 -12.49
C SER A 202 -7.59 13.39 -13.88
N GLU A 203 -8.63 14.05 -14.34
CA GLU A 203 -8.73 14.64 -15.68
C GLU A 203 -7.55 15.56 -16.02
N TYR A 204 -7.15 16.43 -15.10
CA TYR A 204 -6.06 17.40 -15.30
C TYR A 204 -4.69 16.73 -15.50
N ASN A 205 -4.47 15.51 -15.02
CA ASN A 205 -3.18 14.81 -15.16
C ASN A 205 -2.82 14.57 -16.63
N PHE A 206 -3.81 14.39 -17.51
CA PHE A 206 -3.57 14.22 -18.94
C PHE A 206 -2.88 15.45 -19.54
N HIS A 207 -3.42 16.63 -19.27
CA HIS A 207 -2.86 17.87 -19.81
C HIS A 207 -1.50 18.19 -19.17
N LEU A 208 -1.39 18.03 -17.84
CA LEU A 208 -0.14 18.30 -17.13
C LEU A 208 0.99 17.37 -17.63
N ALA A 209 0.74 16.07 -17.75
CA ALA A 209 1.75 15.13 -18.25
C ALA A 209 2.24 15.51 -19.65
N LYS A 210 1.31 15.88 -20.53
CA LYS A 210 1.61 16.27 -21.91
C LYS A 210 2.36 17.60 -22.02
N GLU A 211 1.96 18.61 -21.26
CA GLU A 211 2.55 19.96 -21.30
C GLU A 211 3.95 19.98 -20.68
N GLU A 212 4.17 19.19 -19.64
CA GLU A 212 5.45 19.08 -18.94
C GLU A 212 6.38 17.99 -19.51
N GLY A 213 5.88 17.15 -20.43
CA GLY A 213 6.69 16.12 -21.08
C GLY A 213 7.15 15.02 -20.13
N ILE A 214 6.28 14.55 -19.25
CA ILE A 214 6.53 13.46 -18.30
C ILE A 214 5.59 12.27 -18.59
N HIS A 215 6.07 11.04 -18.41
CA HIS A 215 5.17 9.88 -18.43
C HIS A 215 4.37 9.79 -17.14
N HIS A 216 3.06 9.58 -17.26
CA HIS A 216 2.18 9.34 -16.09
C HIS A 216 1.43 8.02 -16.26
N VAL A 217 1.52 7.13 -15.27
CA VAL A 217 0.86 5.82 -15.29
C VAL A 217 0.03 5.62 -14.03
N SER A 218 -1.25 5.28 -14.21
CA SER A 218 -2.16 4.87 -13.14
C SER A 218 -2.52 3.40 -13.29
N ILE A 219 -2.37 2.64 -12.20
CA ILE A 219 -2.48 1.17 -12.21
C ILE A 219 -3.66 0.61 -11.41
N GLY A 220 -4.48 1.48 -10.82
CA GLY A 220 -5.54 1.16 -9.87
C GLY A 220 -5.09 1.34 -8.42
N HIS A 221 -5.94 1.94 -7.61
CA HIS A 221 -5.68 2.21 -6.18
C HIS A 221 -5.31 0.92 -5.46
N HIS A 222 -6.24 -0.04 -5.43
CA HIS A 222 -6.04 -1.33 -4.79
C HIS A 222 -4.81 -2.08 -5.34
N ALA A 223 -4.66 -2.08 -6.66
CA ALA A 223 -3.55 -2.80 -7.30
C ALA A 223 -2.20 -2.26 -6.85
N SER A 224 -2.05 -0.93 -6.72
CA SER A 224 -0.82 -0.27 -6.29
C SER A 224 -0.44 -0.54 -4.82
N GLU A 225 -1.38 -1.00 -4.01
CA GLU A 225 -1.22 -1.19 -2.56
C GLU A 225 -1.15 -2.66 -2.12
N ARG A 226 -1.03 -3.60 -3.05
CA ARG A 226 -0.90 -5.03 -2.73
C ARG A 226 0.51 -5.45 -2.31
N ILE A 227 1.52 -4.70 -2.71
CA ILE A 227 2.92 -5.05 -2.47
C ILE A 227 3.24 -5.00 -0.98
N GLY A 228 2.87 -3.93 -0.28
CA GLY A 228 3.12 -3.78 1.15
C GLY A 228 2.52 -4.91 2.00
N PRO A 229 1.22 -5.20 1.93
CA PRO A 229 0.61 -6.32 2.65
C PRO A 229 1.23 -7.69 2.31
N ARG A 230 1.66 -7.92 1.07
CA ARG A 230 2.39 -9.15 0.66
C ARG A 230 3.76 -9.24 1.33
N CYS A 231 4.52 -8.14 1.30
CA CYS A 231 5.83 -8.07 1.97
C CYS A 231 5.69 -8.23 3.49
N LEU A 232 4.66 -7.61 4.07
CA LEU A 232 4.39 -7.69 5.50
C LEU A 232 4.01 -9.11 5.92
N ALA A 233 3.20 -9.84 5.14
CA ALA A 233 2.91 -11.26 5.40
C ALA A 233 4.19 -12.10 5.47
N ARG A 234 5.08 -11.92 4.49
CA ARG A 234 6.38 -12.61 4.46
C ARG A 234 7.20 -12.28 5.70
N TRP A 235 7.35 -11.00 6.01
CA TRP A 235 8.11 -10.55 7.18
C TRP A 235 7.56 -11.12 8.48
N ILE A 236 6.23 -11.12 8.66
CA ILE A 236 5.56 -11.70 9.85
C ILE A 236 5.91 -13.18 9.98
N GLY A 237 5.77 -13.96 8.92
CA GLY A 237 6.09 -15.40 8.92
C GLY A 237 7.55 -15.68 9.27
N GLU A 238 8.48 -14.91 8.70
CA GLU A 238 9.92 -15.10 8.88
C GLU A 238 10.41 -14.65 10.27
N ASN A 239 9.78 -13.62 10.89
CA ASN A 239 10.34 -12.97 12.07
C ASN A 239 9.53 -13.15 13.36
N LEU A 240 8.27 -13.59 13.28
CA LEU A 240 7.40 -13.70 14.46
C LEU A 240 7.02 -15.14 14.84
N GLY A 241 7.44 -16.13 14.04
CA GLY A 241 7.19 -17.54 14.33
C GLY A 241 5.70 -17.93 14.28
N VAL A 242 4.93 -17.26 13.43
CA VAL A 242 3.51 -17.51 13.16
C VAL A 242 3.28 -17.76 11.68
N GLU A 243 2.20 -18.46 11.34
CA GLU A 243 1.78 -18.58 9.95
C GLU A 243 1.22 -17.23 9.46
N ALA A 244 1.64 -16.78 8.26
CA ALA A 244 1.12 -15.56 7.70
C ALA A 244 0.89 -15.70 6.19
N GLU A 245 -0.27 -15.23 5.71
CA GLU A 245 -0.63 -15.23 4.30
C GLU A 245 -1.27 -13.90 3.88
N PHE A 246 -1.02 -13.50 2.64
CA PHE A 246 -1.73 -12.40 2.01
C PHE A 246 -2.96 -12.92 1.28
N ILE A 247 -4.12 -12.31 1.52
CA ILE A 247 -5.34 -12.57 0.76
C ILE A 247 -5.69 -11.35 -0.07
N ASP A 248 -5.77 -11.56 -1.38
CA ASP A 248 -6.24 -10.54 -2.33
C ASP A 248 -7.77 -10.65 -2.48
N VAL A 249 -8.47 -9.60 -2.05
CA VAL A 249 -9.90 -9.42 -2.34
C VAL A 249 -9.99 -8.46 -3.52
N PRO A 250 -10.36 -8.92 -4.73
CA PRO A 250 -10.31 -8.09 -5.92
C PRO A 250 -11.11 -6.80 -5.80
N ASN A 251 -10.49 -5.70 -6.19
CA ASN A 251 -11.10 -4.38 -6.27
C ASN A 251 -10.74 -3.77 -7.63
N PRO A 252 -11.71 -3.30 -8.43
CA PRO A 252 -11.44 -2.76 -9.76
C PRO A 252 -10.83 -1.35 -9.78
N ILE A 253 -10.74 -0.66 -8.60
CA ILE A 253 -10.26 0.72 -8.47
C ILE A 253 -8.82 0.73 -7.96
#